data_4a9f3177090d42abf0cc1982af58f840
#
_entry.id   4a9f3177090d42abf0cc1982af58f840
#
_cell.length_a   1.000
_cell.length_b   1.000
_cell.length_c   1.000
_cell.angle_alpha   90.00
_cell.angle_beta   90.00
_cell.angle_gamma   90.00
#
_symmetry.space_group_name_H-M   'P 1'
#
loop_
_entity.id
_entity.type
_entity.pdbx_description
1 polymer ?
#
loop_
_entity_poly.entity_id
_entity_poly.type
_entity_poly.pdbx_seq_one_letter_code
_entity_poly.pdbx_strand_id
1 'polypeptide(L)'
;MDLLCKAGFLASELIAQTESIFETNTALVFANKSSSWVSDEKHAQSIYSKESSASPAVFVYTLPNIVLGEISIRHQLLSENLFLIFEAFSPDIFTEYANQILTENKAEKVLAGWVELTENEMDVLVFLIDSHGDLELNKENVTNLYLKK
;
A
#
# COMPACT_ATOMS: atom_id res chain seq x y z
N MET A 1 10.91 -6.68 7.98
CA MET A 1 9.87 -5.66 7.65
C MET A 1 9.76 -4.64 8.75
N ASP A 2 9.70 -3.37 8.40
CA ASP A 2 9.33 -2.28 9.31
C ASP A 2 7.82 -2.27 9.63
N LEU A 3 7.35 -1.27 10.39
CA LEU A 3 5.94 -1.22 10.79
C LEU A 3 5.01 -0.87 9.62
N LEU A 4 5.42 0.02 8.71
CA LEU A 4 4.64 0.38 7.53
C LEU A 4 4.42 -0.84 6.63
N CYS A 5 5.50 -1.56 6.31
CA CYS A 5 5.42 -2.79 5.53
C CYS A 5 4.58 -3.87 6.22
N LYS A 6 4.73 -4.03 7.54
CA LYS A 6 3.91 -5.00 8.29
C LYS A 6 2.43 -4.67 8.22
N ALA A 7 2.05 -3.39 8.39
CA ALA A 7 0.66 -2.97 8.35
C ALA A 7 0.03 -3.22 6.97
N GLY A 8 0.67 -2.74 5.90
CA GLY A 8 0.16 -2.94 4.54
C GLY A 8 0.16 -4.42 4.12
N PHE A 9 1.23 -5.16 4.45
CA PHE A 9 1.34 -6.58 4.12
C PHE A 9 0.25 -7.40 4.84
N LEU A 10 0.08 -7.25 6.16
CA LEU A 10 -0.93 -7.99 6.91
C LEU A 10 -2.36 -7.67 6.48
N ALA A 11 -2.66 -6.39 6.19
CA ALA A 11 -3.96 -6.01 5.66
C ALA A 11 -4.23 -6.67 4.29
N SER A 12 -3.21 -6.75 3.42
CA SER A 12 -3.31 -7.45 2.13
C SER A 12 -3.52 -8.96 2.30
N GLU A 13 -2.82 -9.60 3.26
CA GLU A 13 -3.01 -11.03 3.56
C GLU A 13 -4.43 -11.33 4.09
N LEU A 14 -5.05 -10.42 4.84
CA LEU A 14 -6.43 -10.59 5.30
C LEU A 14 -7.40 -10.60 4.11
N ILE A 15 -7.23 -9.72 3.13
CA ILE A 15 -8.03 -9.74 1.89
C ILE A 15 -7.76 -11.04 1.11
N ALA A 16 -6.50 -11.48 1.03
CA ALA A 16 -6.13 -12.71 0.33
C ALA A 16 -6.74 -13.99 0.90
N GLN A 17 -7.12 -14.00 2.18
CA GLN A 17 -7.80 -15.14 2.81
C GLN A 17 -9.27 -15.26 2.38
N THR A 18 -9.90 -14.16 1.99
CA THR A 18 -11.32 -14.10 1.62
C THR A 18 -11.54 -14.10 0.11
N GLU A 19 -10.55 -13.68 -0.65
CA GLU A 19 -10.62 -13.47 -2.09
C GLU A 19 -9.43 -14.12 -2.82
N SER A 20 -9.66 -14.71 -3.98
CA SER A 20 -8.60 -15.24 -4.86
C SER A 20 -7.88 -14.11 -5.61
N ILE A 21 -7.31 -13.15 -4.85
CA ILE A 21 -6.72 -11.94 -5.44
C ILE A 21 -5.40 -12.20 -6.16
N PHE A 22 -4.66 -13.22 -5.74
CA PHE A 22 -3.32 -13.51 -6.25
C PHE A 22 -3.28 -14.65 -7.28
N GLU A 23 -4.43 -15.16 -7.71
CA GLU A 23 -4.52 -16.15 -8.79
C GLU A 23 -4.50 -15.51 -10.18
N THR A 24 -4.72 -14.19 -10.27
CA THR A 24 -4.77 -13.43 -11.51
C THR A 24 -3.69 -12.33 -11.53
N ASN A 25 -3.57 -11.66 -12.66
CA ASN A 25 -2.69 -10.52 -12.82
C ASN A 25 -3.22 -9.33 -12.01
N THR A 26 -2.71 -9.15 -10.79
CA THR A 26 -3.15 -8.11 -9.85
C THR A 26 -2.15 -6.98 -9.77
N ALA A 27 -2.60 -5.76 -9.99
CA ALA A 27 -1.82 -4.54 -9.78
C ALA A 27 -1.95 -4.05 -8.32
N LEU A 28 -0.96 -3.29 -7.86
CA LEU A 28 -0.93 -2.71 -6.52
C LEU A 28 -0.91 -1.19 -6.61
N VAL A 29 -1.90 -0.52 -5.98
CA VAL A 29 -1.97 0.94 -5.92
C VAL A 29 -2.12 1.38 -4.48
N PHE A 30 -1.02 1.82 -3.87
CA PHE A 30 -1.00 2.21 -2.47
C PHE A 30 -0.65 3.68 -2.32
N ALA A 31 -1.11 4.28 -1.24
CA ALA A 31 -0.79 5.66 -0.89
C ALA A 31 -0.72 5.86 0.62
N ASN A 32 -0.05 6.92 1.02
CA ASN A 32 -0.10 7.46 2.38
C ASN A 32 0.25 8.95 2.40
N LYS A 33 0.30 9.55 3.61
CA LYS A 33 0.68 10.94 3.81
C LYS A 33 2.15 11.08 4.22
N SER A 34 2.59 10.26 5.16
CA SER A 34 3.86 10.46 5.87
C SER A 34 5.03 9.70 5.27
N SER A 35 4.89 9.13 4.05
CA SER A 35 5.94 8.30 3.45
C SER A 35 6.39 7.20 4.41
N SER A 36 7.69 7.02 4.57
CA SER A 36 8.35 6.08 5.49
C SER A 36 8.84 6.76 6.77
N TRP A 37 8.16 7.80 7.25
CA TRP A 37 8.61 8.69 8.34
C TRP A 37 9.24 7.97 9.53
N VAL A 38 8.60 6.93 10.07
CA VAL A 38 9.10 6.18 11.23
C VAL A 38 10.44 5.50 10.95
N SER A 39 10.63 4.98 9.73
CA SER A 39 11.87 4.34 9.29
C SER A 39 12.95 5.35 8.98
N ASP A 40 12.58 6.49 8.39
CA ASP A 40 13.49 7.61 8.09
C ASP A 40 14.10 8.17 9.38
N GLU A 41 13.27 8.37 10.41
CA GLU A 41 13.71 8.87 11.70
C GLU A 41 14.69 7.90 12.38
N LYS A 42 14.37 6.60 12.40
CA LYS A 42 15.27 5.57 12.91
C LYS A 42 16.59 5.52 12.14
N HIS A 43 16.52 5.64 10.82
CA HIS A 43 17.72 5.66 9.97
C HIS A 43 18.58 6.89 10.27
N ALA A 44 17.98 8.08 10.35
CA ALA A 44 18.67 9.32 10.69
C ALA A 44 19.36 9.21 12.06
N GLN A 45 18.66 8.70 13.09
CA GLN A 45 19.25 8.46 14.41
C GLN A 45 20.46 7.53 14.35
N SER A 46 20.42 6.47 13.53
CA SER A 46 21.53 5.53 13.36
C SER A 46 22.76 6.17 12.71
N ILE A 47 22.58 7.13 11.80
CA ILE A 47 23.68 7.86 11.14
C ILE A 47 24.37 8.83 12.12
N TYR A 48 23.58 9.53 12.93
CA TYR A 48 24.10 10.56 13.84
C TYR A 48 24.63 10.00 15.17
N SER A 49 24.38 8.75 15.49
CA SER A 49 24.93 8.14 16.72
C SER A 49 26.40 7.79 16.53
N LYS A 50 27.25 8.19 17.50
CA LYS A 50 28.70 7.90 17.47
C LYS A 50 29.04 6.41 17.63
N GLU A 51 28.10 5.59 18.07
CA GLU A 51 28.31 4.19 18.46
C GLU A 51 27.74 3.17 17.47
N SER A 52 26.97 3.59 16.46
CA SER A 52 26.37 2.67 15.50
C SER A 52 26.71 3.06 14.06
N SER A 53 27.01 2.06 13.25
CA SER A 53 27.06 2.23 11.80
C SER A 53 25.64 2.19 11.22
N ALA A 54 25.37 3.01 10.21
CA ALA A 54 24.11 2.98 9.47
C ALA A 54 23.80 1.55 9.00
N SER A 55 22.61 1.04 9.32
CA SER A 55 22.19 -0.29 8.93
C SER A 55 21.61 -0.30 7.51
N PRO A 56 22.19 -1.06 6.55
CA PRO A 56 21.61 -1.21 5.21
C PRO A 56 20.19 -1.78 5.26
N ALA A 57 19.88 -2.64 6.22
CA ALA A 57 18.55 -3.21 6.38
C ALA A 57 17.50 -2.16 6.80
N VAL A 58 17.87 -1.18 7.63
CA VAL A 58 16.98 -0.06 7.97
C VAL A 58 16.81 0.87 6.78
N PHE A 59 17.89 1.13 6.04
CA PHE A 59 17.85 2.00 4.85
C PHE A 59 16.84 1.52 3.80
N VAL A 60 16.72 0.23 3.55
CA VAL A 60 15.74 -0.31 2.58
C VAL A 60 14.33 0.17 2.91
N TYR A 61 13.94 0.20 4.19
CA TYR A 61 12.62 0.60 4.63
C TYR A 61 12.39 2.11 4.76
N THR A 62 13.35 2.93 4.31
CA THR A 62 13.13 4.37 4.09
C THR A 62 12.42 4.64 2.75
N LEU A 63 12.11 3.62 1.99
CA LEU A 63 11.36 3.69 0.75
C LEU A 63 9.94 3.12 0.98
N PRO A 64 8.88 3.92 0.92
CA PRO A 64 7.53 3.47 1.27
C PRO A 64 6.99 2.40 0.31
N ASN A 65 7.46 2.37 -0.94
CA ASN A 65 7.07 1.35 -1.92
C ASN A 65 7.63 -0.06 -1.64
N ILE A 66 8.47 -0.23 -0.63
CA ILE A 66 8.97 -1.57 -0.24
C ILE A 66 7.81 -2.49 0.19
N VAL A 67 6.73 -1.95 0.76
CA VAL A 67 5.53 -2.74 1.07
C VAL A 67 4.97 -3.43 -0.19
N LEU A 68 4.96 -2.75 -1.34
CA LEU A 68 4.52 -3.33 -2.61
C LEU A 68 5.47 -4.45 -3.06
N GLY A 69 6.77 -4.24 -2.88
CA GLY A 69 7.80 -5.26 -3.15
C GLY A 69 7.61 -6.53 -2.31
N GLU A 70 7.36 -6.39 -1.02
CA GLU A 70 7.11 -7.52 -0.11
C GLU A 70 5.85 -8.30 -0.52
N ILE A 71 4.74 -7.62 -0.85
CA ILE A 71 3.52 -8.23 -1.35
C ILE A 71 3.78 -8.93 -2.69
N SER A 72 4.45 -8.24 -3.63
CA SER A 72 4.75 -8.78 -4.95
C SER A 72 5.63 -10.02 -4.89
N ILE A 73 6.67 -10.02 -4.06
CA ILE A 73 7.55 -11.20 -3.86
C ILE A 73 6.76 -12.36 -3.27
N ARG A 74 5.95 -12.09 -2.25
CA ARG A 74 5.14 -13.11 -1.56
C ARG A 74 4.19 -13.83 -2.51
N HIS A 75 3.53 -13.07 -3.39
CA HIS A 75 2.47 -13.57 -4.27
C HIS A 75 2.88 -13.68 -5.73
N GLN A 76 4.17 -13.45 -6.04
CA GLN A 76 4.74 -13.52 -7.39
C GLN A 76 4.02 -12.61 -8.41
N LEU A 77 3.64 -11.40 -7.97
CA LEU A 77 2.98 -10.42 -8.82
C LEU A 77 3.99 -9.71 -9.71
N LEU A 78 3.68 -9.62 -11.00
CA LEU A 78 4.54 -8.98 -12.02
C LEU A 78 3.83 -7.81 -12.72
N SER A 79 2.65 -7.43 -12.23
CA SER A 79 1.87 -6.32 -12.76
C SER A 79 2.36 -4.96 -12.29
N GLU A 80 1.66 -3.93 -12.75
CA GLU A 80 1.85 -2.54 -12.33
C GLU A 80 1.83 -2.42 -10.80
N ASN A 81 2.75 -1.63 -10.24
CA ASN A 81 2.73 -1.25 -8.84
C ASN A 81 3.04 0.24 -8.69
N LEU A 82 2.32 0.92 -7.82
CA LEU A 82 2.39 2.35 -7.63
C LEU A 82 2.20 2.70 -6.14
N PHE A 83 3.16 3.44 -5.58
CA PHE A 83 3.03 4.03 -4.25
C PHE A 83 3.06 5.55 -4.36
N LEU A 84 2.05 6.21 -3.81
CA LEU A 84 1.84 7.65 -3.93
C LEU A 84 1.83 8.33 -2.55
N ILE A 85 2.29 9.58 -2.51
CA ILE A 85 2.25 10.40 -1.30
C ILE A 85 1.26 11.54 -1.51
N PHE A 86 0.28 11.66 -0.60
CA PHE A 86 -0.75 12.70 -0.63
C PHE A 86 -0.98 13.30 0.76
N GLU A 87 -1.47 14.52 0.82
CA GLU A 87 -1.72 15.22 2.09
C GLU A 87 -2.78 14.56 2.96
N ALA A 88 -3.72 13.81 2.35
CA ALA A 88 -4.79 13.09 3.03
C ALA A 88 -5.31 11.94 2.15
N PHE A 89 -6.09 11.03 2.73
CA PHE A 89 -6.83 10.03 1.97
C PHE A 89 -7.65 10.72 0.86
N SER A 90 -7.49 10.26 -0.36
CA SER A 90 -8.23 10.76 -1.51
C SER A 90 -8.81 9.59 -2.31
N PRO A 91 -10.14 9.44 -2.38
CA PRO A 91 -10.78 8.39 -3.16
C PRO A 91 -10.52 8.52 -4.65
N ASP A 92 -10.25 9.75 -5.13
CA ASP A 92 -9.96 10.04 -6.55
C ASP A 92 -8.75 9.25 -7.05
N ILE A 93 -7.68 9.20 -6.25
CA ILE A 93 -6.46 8.50 -6.59
C ILE A 93 -6.76 7.04 -6.93
N PHE A 94 -7.47 6.36 -6.04
CA PHE A 94 -7.75 4.94 -6.20
C PHE A 94 -8.69 4.69 -7.36
N THR A 95 -9.72 5.52 -7.54
CA THR A 95 -10.68 5.38 -8.64
C THR A 95 -10.05 5.67 -10.01
N GLU A 96 -9.24 6.72 -10.13
CA GLU A 96 -8.61 7.12 -11.39
C GLU A 96 -7.56 6.11 -11.84
N TYR A 97 -6.60 5.77 -10.96
CA TYR A 97 -5.53 4.82 -11.32
C TYR A 97 -6.06 3.40 -11.54
N ALA A 98 -7.00 2.92 -10.70
CA ALA A 98 -7.58 1.61 -10.91
C ALA A 98 -8.35 1.55 -12.23
N ASN A 99 -9.18 2.54 -12.56
CA ASN A 99 -9.87 2.61 -13.83
C ASN A 99 -8.90 2.61 -15.01
N GLN A 100 -7.82 3.37 -14.94
CA GLN A 100 -6.81 3.39 -15.99
C GLN A 100 -6.18 2.01 -16.17
N ILE A 101 -5.71 1.37 -15.10
CA ILE A 101 -5.06 0.06 -15.14
C ILE A 101 -6.01 -1.00 -15.75
N LEU A 102 -7.27 -1.03 -15.31
CA LEU A 102 -8.25 -2.00 -15.78
C LEU A 102 -8.66 -1.76 -17.23
N THR A 103 -8.90 -0.50 -17.63
CA THR A 103 -9.32 -0.16 -19.01
C THR A 103 -8.20 -0.34 -20.03
N GLU A 104 -6.94 -0.14 -19.63
CA GLU A 104 -5.76 -0.41 -20.47
C GLU A 104 -5.36 -1.89 -20.48
N ASN A 105 -6.11 -2.77 -19.80
CA ASN A 105 -5.82 -4.19 -19.65
C ASN A 105 -4.41 -4.51 -19.11
N LYS A 106 -3.88 -3.64 -18.24
CA LYS A 106 -2.58 -3.84 -17.58
C LYS A 106 -2.66 -4.84 -16.43
N ALA A 107 -3.83 -4.96 -15.82
CA ALA A 107 -4.15 -5.97 -14.82
C ALA A 107 -5.63 -6.32 -14.85
N GLU A 108 -5.98 -7.48 -14.30
CA GLU A 108 -7.38 -7.94 -14.15
C GLU A 108 -8.01 -7.45 -12.86
N LYS A 109 -7.18 -7.21 -11.84
CA LYS A 109 -7.57 -6.73 -10.51
C LYS A 109 -6.60 -5.66 -10.02
N VAL A 110 -7.08 -4.82 -9.13
CA VAL A 110 -6.24 -3.84 -8.43
C VAL A 110 -6.45 -3.97 -6.93
N LEU A 111 -5.39 -4.30 -6.20
CA LEU A 111 -5.37 -4.20 -4.76
C LEU A 111 -4.98 -2.76 -4.40
N ALA A 112 -5.91 -2.02 -3.84
CA ALA A 112 -5.74 -0.63 -3.45
C ALA A 112 -5.56 -0.51 -1.94
N GLY A 113 -4.66 0.38 -1.49
CA GLY A 113 -4.37 0.54 -0.08
C GLY A 113 -3.99 1.97 0.33
N TRP A 114 -4.63 2.46 1.38
CA TRP A 114 -4.15 3.57 2.18
C TRP A 114 -3.48 3.02 3.42
N VAL A 115 -2.20 3.31 3.62
CA VAL A 115 -1.41 2.78 4.73
C VAL A 115 -0.62 3.91 5.37
N GLU A 116 -1.25 4.62 6.28
CA GLU A 116 -0.63 5.69 7.05
C GLU A 116 -0.09 5.16 8.38
N LEU A 117 1.14 5.49 8.68
CA LEU A 117 1.77 5.14 9.94
C LEU A 117 2.70 6.25 10.42
N THR A 118 2.42 6.75 11.61
CA THR A 118 3.30 7.63 12.40
C THR A 118 3.53 7.03 13.78
N GLU A 119 4.26 7.70 14.65
CA GLU A 119 4.42 7.25 16.04
C GLU A 119 3.09 7.20 16.82
N ASN A 120 2.13 8.05 16.45
CA ASN A 120 0.89 8.26 17.20
C ASN A 120 -0.37 7.82 16.43
N GLU A 121 -0.23 7.46 15.16
CA GLU A 121 -1.37 7.15 14.29
C GLU A 121 -1.07 5.94 13.42
N MET A 122 -2.06 5.05 13.32
CA MET A 122 -2.09 3.98 12.33
C MET A 122 -3.46 4.01 11.67
N ASP A 123 -3.48 4.32 10.38
CA ASP A 123 -4.67 4.43 9.57
C ASP A 123 -4.53 3.56 8.31
N VAL A 124 -5.18 2.41 8.30
CA VAL A 124 -5.03 1.40 7.26
C VAL A 124 -6.37 1.02 6.67
N LEU A 125 -6.49 1.14 5.36
CA LEU A 125 -7.56 0.58 4.54
C LEU A 125 -6.94 -0.14 3.35
N VAL A 126 -7.27 -1.41 3.15
CA VAL A 126 -6.94 -2.16 1.93
C VAL A 126 -8.22 -2.75 1.36
N PHE A 127 -8.40 -2.65 0.06
CA PHE A 127 -9.59 -3.17 -0.64
C PHE A 127 -9.24 -3.64 -2.04
N LEU A 128 -10.03 -4.61 -2.54
CA LEU A 128 -9.87 -5.15 -3.88
C LEU A 128 -10.84 -4.48 -4.85
N ILE A 129 -10.36 -4.22 -6.05
CA ILE A 129 -11.12 -3.68 -7.18
C ILE A 129 -11.01 -4.68 -8.32
N ASP A 130 -12.15 -5.18 -8.80
CA ASP A 130 -12.24 -6.04 -9.97
C ASP A 130 -13.56 -5.80 -10.73
N SER A 131 -13.74 -6.49 -11.86
CA SER A 131 -14.94 -6.38 -12.69
C SER A 131 -16.18 -7.10 -12.11
N HIS A 132 -16.04 -7.84 -11.00
CA HIS A 132 -17.08 -8.64 -10.37
C HIS A 132 -17.43 -8.16 -8.96
N GLY A 133 -16.89 -7.01 -8.55
CA GLY A 133 -17.12 -6.42 -7.23
C GLY A 133 -18.59 -6.07 -6.98
N ASP A 134 -19.04 -6.18 -5.73
CA ASP A 134 -20.40 -5.88 -5.30
C ASP A 134 -20.76 -4.38 -5.33
N LEU A 135 -19.72 -3.53 -5.32
CA LEU A 135 -19.88 -2.07 -5.29
C LEU A 135 -19.28 -1.45 -6.56
N GLU A 136 -19.98 -0.50 -7.14
CA GLU A 136 -19.44 0.29 -8.24
C GLU A 136 -18.20 1.08 -7.80
N LEU A 137 -17.15 1.08 -8.62
CA LEU A 137 -15.94 1.86 -8.38
C LEU A 137 -16.22 3.35 -8.62
N ASN A 138 -16.53 4.06 -7.58
CA ASN A 138 -16.72 5.50 -7.58
C ASN A 138 -16.26 6.14 -6.26
N LYS A 139 -16.11 7.46 -6.27
CA LYS A 139 -15.62 8.24 -5.12
C LYS A 139 -16.45 8.06 -3.85
N GLU A 140 -17.76 7.99 -4.00
CA GLU A 140 -18.69 7.86 -2.88
C GLU A 140 -18.49 6.51 -2.18
N ASN A 141 -18.46 5.42 -2.93
CA ASN A 141 -18.27 4.08 -2.37
C ASN A 141 -16.88 3.92 -1.73
N VAL A 142 -15.82 4.41 -2.35
CA VAL A 142 -14.46 4.38 -1.77
C VAL A 142 -14.36 5.24 -0.50
N THR A 143 -15.03 6.42 -0.49
CA THR A 143 -15.13 7.23 0.74
C THR A 143 -15.87 6.51 1.84
N ASN A 144 -17.00 5.86 1.51
CA ASN A 144 -17.79 5.11 2.49
C ASN A 144 -17.03 3.91 3.08
N LEU A 145 -16.22 3.22 2.27
CA LEU A 145 -15.33 2.17 2.78
C LEU A 145 -14.32 2.74 3.80
N TYR A 146 -13.71 3.88 3.50
CA TYR A 146 -12.76 4.53 4.39
C TYR A 146 -13.40 4.97 5.71
N LEU A 147 -14.62 5.51 5.69
CA LEU A 147 -15.31 5.98 6.89
C LEU A 147 -15.87 4.85 7.78
N LYS A 148 -16.00 3.63 7.24
CA LYS A 148 -16.56 2.47 7.96
C LYS A 148 -15.52 1.50 8.51
N LYS A 149 -14.24 1.73 8.23
CA LYS A 149 -13.13 0.88 8.67
C LYS A 149 -12.94 0.88 10.19
#